data_70e82dcc70db0922bc3a5f2d8319ab9c
#
_entry.id   70e82dcc70db0922bc3a5f2d8319ab9c
#
_cell.length_a   1.000
_cell.length_b   1.000
_cell.length_c   1.000
_cell.angle_alpha   90.00
_cell.angle_beta   90.00
_cell.angle_gamma   90.00
#
_symmetry.space_group_name_H-M   'P 1'
#
loop_
_entity.id
_entity.type
_entity.pdbx_description
1 polymer ?
#
loop_
_entity_poly.entity_id
_entity_poly.type
_entity_poly.pdbx_seq_one_letter_code
_entity_poly.pdbx_strand_id
1 'polypeptide(L)'
;AAVLVVVLDCVMTFFGSTANDAAFNAWVTDVTVPENRGRVETVLAIMPLVAMLVVFGALDGLTQAGSWRLFFLIVGGITGLGGVLGFFFIREPDLPRGQGTTFSNILYGFRPAVVRDNPRLYLSLAALGVYCMSQQVYMPYLIIYIQRFLGIADYTFLLAGVLIVSSVLSVLAGRPIDRLGKLRCLIPAGIVGFAGLVLMYFARSQWFVLAAGIVMLGGGMVISACCNGLIRDYTPAGKAGLFQGIRIVFQVLLPMVTGPYIGAAVIRGTGMTYEDLGTVKQVPTAEIFLAAAAALVLLAIPAALLKRKEAAK
;
A
#
# COMPACT_ATOMS: atom_id res chain seq x y z
N ALA A 1 -1.27 -31.07 5.99
CA ALA A 1 -1.67 -30.20 4.86
C ALA A 1 -1.52 -28.72 5.21
N ALA A 2 -2.13 -28.20 6.31
CA ALA A 2 -2.10 -26.78 6.66
C ALA A 2 -0.68 -26.20 6.83
N VAL A 3 0.21 -26.88 7.55
CA VAL A 3 1.61 -26.44 7.76
C VAL A 3 2.35 -26.31 6.42
N LEU A 4 2.16 -27.26 5.50
CA LEU A 4 2.78 -27.19 4.17
C LEU A 4 2.31 -25.95 3.37
N VAL A 5 1.02 -25.64 3.43
CA VAL A 5 0.48 -24.46 2.76
C VAL A 5 1.10 -23.17 3.34
N VAL A 6 1.19 -23.06 4.66
CA VAL A 6 1.83 -21.91 5.33
C VAL A 6 3.30 -21.78 4.93
N VAL A 7 4.05 -22.90 4.92
CA VAL A 7 5.47 -22.88 4.51
C VAL A 7 5.63 -22.44 3.06
N LEU A 8 4.81 -22.98 2.14
CA LEU A 8 4.84 -22.59 0.74
C LEU A 8 4.46 -21.12 0.53
N ASP A 9 3.47 -20.61 1.27
CA ASP A 9 3.09 -19.20 1.26
C ASP A 9 4.23 -18.30 1.78
N CYS A 10 4.89 -18.68 2.86
CA CYS A 10 6.08 -17.98 3.36
C CYS A 10 7.20 -17.94 2.32
N VAL A 11 7.48 -19.05 1.63
CA VAL A 11 8.51 -19.14 0.58
C VAL A 11 8.13 -18.25 -0.60
N MET A 12 6.89 -18.32 -1.06
CA MET A 12 6.37 -17.51 -2.16
C MET A 12 6.46 -16.01 -1.82
N THR A 13 6.02 -15.63 -0.63
CA THR A 13 6.07 -14.24 -0.14
C THR A 13 7.50 -13.75 -0.03
N PHE A 14 8.43 -14.57 0.49
CA PHE A 14 9.84 -14.21 0.57
C PHE A 14 10.45 -13.88 -0.79
N PHE A 15 10.27 -14.75 -1.79
CA PHE A 15 10.77 -14.50 -3.15
C PHE A 15 10.05 -13.34 -3.83
N GLY A 16 8.73 -13.23 -3.67
CA GLY A 16 7.92 -12.14 -4.20
C GLY A 16 8.36 -10.77 -3.65
N SER A 17 8.50 -10.65 -2.33
CA SER A 17 8.99 -9.42 -1.70
C SER A 17 10.42 -9.09 -2.08
N THR A 18 11.30 -10.09 -2.15
CA THR A 18 12.69 -9.87 -2.59
C THR A 18 12.75 -9.33 -4.01
N ALA A 19 11.97 -9.90 -4.93
CA ALA A 19 11.92 -9.45 -6.31
C ALA A 19 11.26 -8.07 -6.46
N ASN A 20 10.08 -7.87 -5.86
CA ASN A 20 9.29 -6.64 -6.03
C ASN A 20 9.79 -5.51 -5.13
N ASP A 21 9.94 -5.75 -3.83
CA ASP A 21 10.19 -4.66 -2.88
C ASP A 21 11.66 -4.24 -2.86
N ALA A 22 12.59 -5.16 -3.08
CA ALA A 22 14.02 -4.85 -3.10
C ALA A 22 14.56 -4.64 -4.52
N ALA A 23 14.56 -5.68 -5.35
CA ALA A 23 15.23 -5.65 -6.65
C ALA A 23 14.53 -4.70 -7.64
N PHE A 24 13.22 -4.83 -7.82
CA PHE A 24 12.46 -4.00 -8.76
C PHE A 24 12.48 -2.52 -8.37
N ASN A 25 12.26 -2.19 -7.10
CA ASN A 25 12.31 -0.80 -6.64
C ASN A 25 13.72 -0.18 -6.74
N ALA A 26 14.78 -0.96 -6.54
CA ALA A 26 16.15 -0.52 -6.77
C ALA A 26 16.36 -0.23 -8.26
N TRP A 27 16.04 -1.19 -9.14
CA TRP A 27 16.13 -1.06 -10.58
C TRP A 27 15.36 0.15 -11.12
N VAL A 28 14.10 0.35 -10.70
CA VAL A 28 13.32 1.54 -11.08
C VAL A 28 14.02 2.84 -10.68
N THR A 29 14.68 2.85 -9.52
CA THR A 29 15.43 4.03 -9.06
C THR A 29 16.63 4.31 -9.95
N ASP A 30 17.30 3.26 -10.41
CA ASP A 30 18.52 3.35 -11.21
C ASP A 30 18.26 3.71 -12.68
N VAL A 31 17.13 3.25 -13.25
CA VAL A 31 16.76 3.54 -14.65
C VAL A 31 15.94 4.83 -14.82
N THR A 32 15.50 5.46 -13.73
CA THR A 32 14.69 6.69 -13.80
C THR A 32 15.49 7.92 -13.42
N VAL A 33 15.27 9.01 -14.18
CA VAL A 33 15.81 10.32 -13.87
C VAL A 33 14.78 11.20 -13.15
N PRO A 34 15.20 12.20 -12.36
CA PRO A 34 14.29 13.05 -11.56
C PRO A 34 13.11 13.61 -12.37
N GLU A 35 13.32 13.90 -13.65
CA GLU A 35 12.34 14.51 -14.55
C GLU A 35 11.21 13.58 -14.96
N ASN A 36 11.45 12.24 -14.98
CA ASN A 36 10.45 11.25 -15.39
C ASN A 36 9.92 10.40 -14.22
N ARG A 37 10.51 10.49 -13.04
CA ARG A 37 10.13 9.70 -11.85
C ARG A 37 8.65 9.84 -11.51
N GLY A 38 8.10 11.05 -11.59
CA GLY A 38 6.68 11.27 -11.28
C GLY A 38 5.76 10.47 -12.20
N ARG A 39 6.03 10.46 -13.51
CA ARG A 39 5.25 9.68 -14.49
C ARG A 39 5.40 8.17 -14.26
N VAL A 40 6.62 7.70 -14.03
CA VAL A 40 6.89 6.28 -13.76
C VAL A 40 6.17 5.83 -12.49
N GLU A 41 6.25 6.61 -11.40
CA GLU A 41 5.53 6.32 -10.15
C GLU A 41 4.01 6.25 -10.35
N THR A 42 3.46 7.12 -11.16
CA THR A 42 2.03 7.10 -11.48
C THR A 42 1.63 5.80 -12.16
N VAL A 43 2.43 5.33 -13.13
CA VAL A 43 2.20 4.06 -13.82
C VAL A 43 2.34 2.89 -12.83
N LEU A 44 3.38 2.90 -12.00
CA LEU A 44 3.61 1.86 -11.00
C LEU A 44 2.49 1.80 -9.95
N ALA A 45 1.91 2.94 -9.57
CA ALA A 45 0.78 2.98 -8.64
C ALA A 45 -0.50 2.35 -9.21
N ILE A 46 -0.66 2.34 -10.54
CA ILE A 46 -1.81 1.75 -11.23
C ILE A 46 -1.65 0.23 -11.39
N MET A 47 -0.43 -0.28 -11.50
CA MET A 47 -0.16 -1.70 -11.75
C MET A 47 -0.86 -2.66 -10.77
N PRO A 48 -0.79 -2.46 -9.44
CA PRO A 48 -1.52 -3.30 -8.49
C PRO A 48 -3.03 -3.26 -8.70
N LEU A 49 -3.56 -2.12 -9.13
CA LEU A 49 -5.00 -1.93 -9.38
C LEU A 49 -5.44 -2.68 -10.64
N VAL A 50 -4.62 -2.64 -11.70
CA VAL A 50 -4.85 -3.44 -12.90
C VAL A 50 -4.82 -4.93 -12.56
N ALA A 51 -3.86 -5.37 -11.75
CA ALA A 51 -3.80 -6.75 -11.28
C ALA A 51 -5.06 -7.15 -10.48
N MET A 52 -5.52 -6.28 -9.58
CA MET A 52 -6.77 -6.49 -8.84
C MET A 52 -7.97 -6.60 -9.77
N LEU A 53 -8.09 -5.72 -10.77
CA LEU A 53 -9.19 -5.77 -11.74
C LEU A 53 -9.17 -7.05 -12.57
N VAL A 54 -7.98 -7.52 -12.99
CA VAL A 54 -7.85 -8.80 -13.70
C VAL A 54 -8.26 -9.97 -12.82
N VAL A 55 -7.80 -9.99 -11.57
CA VAL A 55 -8.13 -11.07 -10.63
C VAL A 55 -9.62 -11.08 -10.32
N PHE A 56 -10.20 -9.96 -9.91
CA PHE A 56 -11.62 -9.89 -9.56
C PHE A 56 -12.56 -9.90 -10.79
N GLY A 57 -12.16 -9.30 -11.91
CA GLY A 57 -13.01 -9.22 -13.08
C GLY A 57 -12.98 -10.47 -13.98
N ALA A 58 -11.81 -11.10 -14.13
CA ALA A 58 -11.63 -12.22 -15.04
C ALA A 58 -11.50 -13.60 -14.36
N LEU A 59 -10.93 -13.64 -13.15
CA LEU A 59 -10.60 -14.89 -12.47
C LEU A 59 -11.51 -15.22 -11.27
N ASP A 60 -12.30 -14.27 -10.77
CA ASP A 60 -13.19 -14.48 -9.61
C ASP A 60 -14.24 -15.58 -9.88
N GLY A 61 -14.75 -15.69 -11.10
CA GLY A 61 -15.65 -16.77 -11.49
C GLY A 61 -15.07 -18.18 -11.28
N LEU A 62 -13.74 -18.34 -11.40
CA LEU A 62 -13.06 -19.62 -11.14
C LEU A 62 -13.02 -19.94 -9.66
N THR A 63 -12.80 -18.93 -8.81
CA THR A 63 -12.77 -19.11 -7.35
C THR A 63 -14.15 -19.42 -6.80
N GLN A 64 -15.19 -18.75 -7.30
CA GLN A 64 -16.59 -19.02 -6.94
C GLN A 64 -17.05 -20.42 -7.39
N ALA A 65 -16.55 -20.89 -8.55
CA ALA A 65 -16.80 -22.25 -9.04
C ALA A 65 -15.95 -23.33 -8.32
N GLY A 66 -15.10 -22.97 -7.34
CA GLY A 66 -14.20 -23.89 -6.63
C GLY A 66 -13.04 -24.41 -7.47
N SER A 67 -12.80 -23.84 -8.67
CA SER A 67 -11.76 -24.27 -9.60
C SER A 67 -10.38 -23.70 -9.26
N TRP A 68 -9.96 -23.83 -8.00
CA TRP A 68 -8.72 -23.28 -7.45
C TRP A 68 -7.47 -23.71 -8.21
N ARG A 69 -7.44 -24.98 -8.69
CA ARG A 69 -6.29 -25.49 -9.45
C ARG A 69 -6.09 -24.69 -10.74
N LEU A 70 -7.16 -24.40 -11.48
CA LEU A 70 -7.09 -23.64 -12.72
C LEU A 70 -6.70 -22.18 -12.44
N PHE A 71 -7.27 -21.59 -11.41
CA PHE A 71 -6.91 -20.25 -10.93
C PHE A 71 -5.40 -20.11 -10.70
N PHE A 72 -4.81 -20.98 -9.88
CA PHE A 72 -3.38 -20.93 -9.59
C PHE A 72 -2.50 -21.26 -10.78
N LEU A 73 -2.93 -22.15 -11.70
CA LEU A 73 -2.21 -22.42 -12.93
C LEU A 73 -2.15 -21.21 -13.86
N ILE A 74 -3.25 -20.47 -13.98
CA ILE A 74 -3.30 -19.24 -14.80
C ILE A 74 -2.41 -18.15 -14.18
N VAL A 75 -2.57 -17.86 -12.88
CA VAL A 75 -1.78 -16.84 -12.20
C VAL A 75 -0.29 -17.20 -12.21
N GLY A 76 0.04 -18.46 -11.91
CA GLY A 76 1.42 -18.95 -11.96
C GLY A 76 2.01 -18.91 -13.37
N GLY A 77 1.21 -19.24 -14.40
CA GLY A 77 1.61 -19.16 -15.80
C GLY A 77 1.92 -17.73 -16.25
N ILE A 78 1.06 -16.77 -15.90
CA ILE A 78 1.27 -15.34 -16.20
C ILE A 78 2.54 -14.84 -15.51
N THR A 79 2.72 -15.17 -14.23
CA THR A 79 3.90 -14.77 -13.45
C THR A 79 5.17 -15.41 -14.01
N GLY A 80 5.14 -16.69 -14.31
CA GLY A 80 6.27 -17.42 -14.90
C GLY A 80 6.66 -16.87 -16.26
N LEU A 81 5.68 -16.62 -17.15
CA LEU A 81 5.93 -15.99 -18.45
C LEU A 81 6.54 -14.59 -18.29
N GLY A 82 5.99 -13.78 -17.35
CA GLY A 82 6.55 -12.46 -17.04
C GLY A 82 8.01 -12.54 -16.56
N GLY A 83 8.34 -13.53 -15.73
CA GLY A 83 9.72 -13.78 -15.28
C GLY A 83 10.66 -14.14 -16.43
N VAL A 84 10.23 -15.04 -17.32
CA VAL A 84 11.00 -15.42 -18.52
C VAL A 84 11.22 -14.23 -19.45
N LEU A 85 10.17 -13.46 -19.73
CA LEU A 85 10.28 -12.22 -20.54
C LEU A 85 11.22 -11.22 -19.88
N GLY A 86 11.08 -11.02 -18.55
CA GLY A 86 11.96 -10.13 -17.79
C GLY A 86 13.44 -10.52 -17.93
N PHE A 87 13.73 -11.81 -17.84
CA PHE A 87 15.11 -12.31 -17.98
C PHE A 87 15.74 -11.98 -19.34
N PHE A 88 14.96 -12.00 -20.42
CA PHE A 88 15.49 -11.71 -21.77
C PHE A 88 15.47 -10.22 -22.12
N PHE A 89 14.51 -9.45 -21.62
CA PHE A 89 14.28 -8.06 -22.05
C PHE A 89 14.80 -7.02 -21.06
N ILE A 90 14.90 -7.32 -19.76
CA ILE A 90 15.40 -6.36 -18.78
C ILE A 90 16.93 -6.30 -18.87
N ARG A 91 17.44 -5.09 -19.13
CA ARG A 91 18.88 -4.80 -19.10
C ARG A 91 19.18 -3.98 -17.86
N GLU A 92 20.19 -4.41 -17.12
CA GLU A 92 20.72 -3.61 -16.00
C GLU A 92 21.60 -2.49 -16.55
N PRO A 93 21.48 -1.26 -16.04
CA PRO A 93 22.43 -0.20 -16.38
C PRO A 93 23.82 -0.54 -15.82
N ASP A 94 24.87 -0.14 -16.55
CA ASP A 94 26.25 -0.28 -16.10
C ASP A 94 26.54 0.68 -14.93
N LEU A 95 26.14 0.26 -13.74
CA LEU A 95 26.42 0.99 -12.51
C LEU A 95 27.75 0.50 -11.89
N PRO A 96 28.56 1.40 -11.31
CA PRO A 96 29.75 1.00 -10.57
C PRO A 96 29.32 0.05 -9.44
N ARG A 97 29.85 -1.18 -9.48
CA ARG A 97 29.58 -2.21 -8.45
C ARG A 97 29.89 -1.63 -7.08
N GLY A 98 28.87 -1.48 -6.25
CA GLY A 98 29.04 -1.05 -4.87
C GLY A 98 30.01 -1.99 -4.15
N GLN A 99 30.88 -1.42 -3.31
CA GLN A 99 31.76 -2.21 -2.47
C GLN A 99 30.95 -3.25 -1.70
N GLY A 100 31.40 -4.50 -1.71
CA GLY A 100 30.70 -5.69 -1.30
C GLY A 100 29.79 -5.53 -0.07
N THR A 101 28.57 -5.99 -0.18
CA THR A 101 27.55 -5.92 0.87
C THR A 101 27.95 -6.82 2.03
N THR A 102 28.51 -6.25 3.07
CA THR A 102 28.70 -6.95 4.35
C THR A 102 27.36 -7.07 5.04
N PHE A 103 27.09 -8.16 5.75
CA PHE A 103 25.85 -8.37 6.54
C PHE A 103 25.52 -7.18 7.45
N SER A 104 26.53 -6.49 7.94
CA SER A 104 26.43 -5.20 8.67
C SER A 104 25.73 -4.08 7.90
N ASN A 105 25.69 -4.13 6.56
CA ASN A 105 25.03 -3.13 5.72
C ASN A 105 23.52 -3.34 5.62
N ILE A 106 23.02 -4.56 5.86
CA ILE A 106 21.59 -4.85 5.92
C ILE A 106 20.91 -4.04 7.06
N LEU A 107 21.62 -3.89 8.17
CA LEU A 107 21.16 -3.12 9.33
C LEU A 107 21.55 -1.64 9.29
N TYR A 108 22.10 -1.14 8.17
CA TYR A 108 22.56 0.24 8.06
C TYR A 108 21.48 1.26 8.42
N GLY A 109 20.29 1.11 7.87
CA GLY A 109 19.14 2.00 8.13
C GLY A 109 18.63 1.98 9.59
N PHE A 110 19.03 1.00 10.41
CA PHE A 110 18.60 0.90 11.81
C PHE A 110 19.60 1.55 12.79
N ARG A 111 20.75 2.00 12.30
CA ARG A 111 21.77 2.60 13.16
C ARG A 111 21.31 3.97 13.69
N PRO A 112 21.39 4.25 15.01
CA PRO A 112 20.95 5.53 15.58
C PRO A 112 21.64 6.75 14.96
N ALA A 113 22.92 6.63 14.61
CA ALA A 113 23.67 7.69 13.93
C ALA A 113 23.03 8.03 12.57
N VAL A 114 22.67 7.00 11.75
CA VAL A 114 22.05 7.19 10.44
C VAL A 114 20.68 7.83 10.56
N VAL A 115 19.90 7.46 11.60
CA VAL A 115 18.60 8.09 11.91
C VAL A 115 18.78 9.58 12.21
N ARG A 116 19.78 9.91 13.04
CA ARG A 116 20.07 11.29 13.43
C ARG A 116 20.56 12.15 12.27
N ASP A 117 21.33 11.56 11.35
CA ASP A 117 21.88 12.25 10.18
C ASP A 117 20.82 12.45 9.06
N ASN A 118 19.78 11.62 9.01
CA ASN A 118 18.75 11.67 7.96
C ASN A 118 17.33 11.88 8.51
N PRO A 119 17.07 12.87 9.35
CA PRO A 119 15.79 12.99 10.07
C PRO A 119 14.60 13.23 9.13
N ARG A 120 14.79 13.85 7.95
CA ARG A 120 13.71 14.08 6.97
C ARG A 120 13.27 12.78 6.32
N LEU A 121 14.21 11.89 6.00
CA LEU A 121 13.90 10.58 5.48
C LEU A 121 13.06 9.76 6.47
N TYR A 122 13.47 9.71 7.74
CA TYR A 122 12.74 8.93 8.76
C TYR A 122 11.38 9.53 9.10
N LEU A 123 11.23 10.86 9.08
CA LEU A 123 9.92 11.49 9.22
C LEU A 123 9.00 11.17 8.02
N SER A 124 9.55 11.10 6.80
CA SER A 124 8.78 10.69 5.61
C SER A 124 8.39 9.21 5.68
N LEU A 125 9.28 8.33 6.17
CA LEU A 125 8.97 6.92 6.43
C LEU A 125 7.89 6.78 7.52
N ALA A 126 7.97 7.56 8.60
CA ALA A 126 6.94 7.58 9.64
C ALA A 126 5.58 8.05 9.10
N ALA A 127 5.56 9.08 8.24
CA ALA A 127 4.34 9.53 7.58
C ALA A 127 3.72 8.42 6.71
N LEU A 128 4.54 7.73 5.92
CA LEU A 128 4.09 6.58 5.12
C LEU A 128 3.57 5.45 6.02
N GLY A 129 4.29 5.14 7.12
CA GLY A 129 3.91 4.10 8.07
C GLY A 129 2.57 4.37 8.74
N VAL A 130 2.31 5.59 9.15
CA VAL A 130 1.02 6.01 9.72
C VAL A 130 -0.11 5.84 8.71
N TYR A 131 0.10 6.27 7.46
CA TYR A 131 -0.89 6.06 6.40
C TYR A 131 -1.16 4.58 6.14
N CYS A 132 -0.10 3.77 5.97
CA CYS A 132 -0.25 2.33 5.76
C CYS A 132 -0.91 1.64 6.96
N MET A 133 -0.62 2.05 8.19
CA MET A 133 -1.28 1.56 9.40
C MET A 133 -2.78 1.86 9.37
N SER A 134 -3.17 3.10 9.07
CA SER A 134 -4.58 3.48 8.89
C SER A 134 -5.28 2.61 7.84
N GLN A 135 -4.62 2.36 6.71
CA GLN A 135 -5.15 1.51 5.64
C GLN A 135 -5.36 0.06 6.12
N GLN A 136 -4.43 -0.50 6.86
CA GLN A 136 -4.49 -1.88 7.36
C GLN A 136 -5.51 -2.08 8.49
N VAL A 137 -6.04 -1.03 9.10
CA VAL A 137 -7.15 -1.14 10.07
C VAL A 137 -8.42 -1.67 9.41
N TYR A 138 -8.74 -1.24 8.18
CA TYR A 138 -10.00 -1.61 7.50
C TYR A 138 -9.81 -2.58 6.33
N MET A 139 -8.65 -2.58 5.64
CA MET A 139 -8.44 -3.36 4.42
C MET A 139 -8.72 -4.86 4.57
N PRO A 140 -8.27 -5.55 5.62
CA PRO A 140 -8.55 -6.97 5.79
C PRO A 140 -10.04 -7.29 5.97
N TYR A 141 -10.82 -6.30 6.40
CA TYR A 141 -12.22 -6.45 6.76
C TYR A 141 -13.18 -5.86 5.72
N LEU A 142 -12.67 -5.12 4.74
CA LEU A 142 -13.45 -4.31 3.80
C LEU A 142 -14.48 -5.15 3.01
N ILE A 143 -14.04 -6.27 2.43
CA ILE A 143 -14.92 -7.14 1.64
C ILE A 143 -16.02 -7.74 2.52
N ILE A 144 -15.68 -8.21 3.70
CA ILE A 144 -16.64 -8.80 4.65
C ILE A 144 -17.63 -7.72 5.11
N TYR A 145 -17.17 -6.50 5.36
CA TYR A 145 -18.04 -5.36 5.69
C TYR A 145 -19.05 -5.08 4.57
N ILE A 146 -18.60 -5.02 3.31
CA ILE A 146 -19.48 -4.75 2.18
C ILE A 146 -20.51 -5.89 1.98
N GLN A 147 -20.06 -7.13 2.05
CA GLN A 147 -20.92 -8.30 1.83
C GLN A 147 -21.88 -8.58 2.99
N ARG A 148 -21.37 -8.58 4.23
CA ARG A 148 -22.12 -9.07 5.41
C ARG A 148 -22.82 -7.96 6.18
N PHE A 149 -22.18 -6.80 6.32
CA PHE A 149 -22.79 -5.68 7.05
C PHE A 149 -23.70 -4.84 6.16
N LEU A 150 -23.26 -4.50 4.95
CA LEU A 150 -24.06 -3.71 4.01
C LEU A 150 -24.99 -4.55 3.14
N GLY A 151 -24.79 -5.87 3.06
CA GLY A 151 -25.60 -6.77 2.24
C GLY A 151 -25.47 -6.55 0.72
N ILE A 152 -24.35 -5.95 0.27
CA ILE A 152 -24.13 -5.67 -1.16
C ILE A 152 -23.48 -6.92 -1.78
N ALA A 153 -24.27 -7.64 -2.61
CA ALA A 153 -23.79 -8.86 -3.28
C ALA A 153 -22.80 -8.55 -4.40
N ASP A 154 -23.05 -7.49 -5.19
CA ASP A 154 -22.24 -7.11 -6.35
C ASP A 154 -21.05 -6.21 -5.96
N TYR A 155 -20.34 -6.59 -4.91
CA TYR A 155 -19.20 -5.82 -4.40
C TYR A 155 -18.06 -5.69 -5.40
N THR A 156 -17.91 -6.63 -6.34
CA THR A 156 -16.84 -6.64 -7.35
C THR A 156 -16.93 -5.42 -8.27
N PHE A 157 -18.16 -5.13 -8.78
CA PHE A 157 -18.39 -3.95 -9.62
C PHE A 157 -18.21 -2.64 -8.84
N LEU A 158 -18.64 -2.63 -7.57
CA LEU A 158 -18.46 -1.48 -6.69
C LEU A 158 -16.96 -1.21 -6.46
N LEU A 159 -16.18 -2.23 -6.09
CA LEU A 159 -14.73 -2.10 -5.88
C LEU A 159 -14.01 -1.71 -7.17
N ALA A 160 -14.38 -2.32 -8.31
CA ALA A 160 -13.81 -1.96 -9.61
C ALA A 160 -14.07 -0.48 -9.94
N GLY A 161 -15.29 0.01 -9.74
CA GLY A 161 -15.64 1.42 -9.96
C GLY A 161 -14.84 2.35 -9.07
N VAL A 162 -14.73 2.04 -7.76
CA VAL A 162 -13.91 2.80 -6.82
C VAL A 162 -12.46 2.83 -7.25
N LEU A 163 -11.87 1.67 -7.60
CA LEU A 163 -10.47 1.56 -7.99
C LEU A 163 -10.16 2.34 -9.28
N ILE A 164 -10.99 2.19 -10.31
CA ILE A 164 -10.79 2.87 -11.60
C ILE A 164 -10.84 4.39 -11.40
N VAL A 165 -11.90 4.90 -10.77
CA VAL A 165 -12.08 6.34 -10.61
C VAL A 165 -11.00 6.94 -9.69
N SER A 166 -10.66 6.27 -8.58
CA SER A 166 -9.58 6.71 -7.68
C SER A 166 -8.23 6.73 -8.38
N SER A 167 -7.94 5.75 -9.25
CA SER A 167 -6.71 5.71 -10.04
C SER A 167 -6.61 6.90 -10.98
N VAL A 168 -7.69 7.20 -11.72
CA VAL A 168 -7.74 8.37 -12.61
C VAL A 168 -7.52 9.66 -11.84
N LEU A 169 -8.19 9.84 -10.70
CA LEU A 169 -8.02 11.01 -9.84
C LEU A 169 -6.59 11.13 -9.30
N SER A 170 -5.98 10.01 -8.90
CA SER A 170 -4.59 9.99 -8.44
C SER A 170 -3.61 10.43 -9.53
N VAL A 171 -3.80 9.97 -10.76
CA VAL A 171 -2.99 10.40 -11.92
C VAL A 171 -3.13 11.88 -12.16
N LEU A 172 -4.36 12.38 -12.14
CA LEU A 172 -4.62 13.83 -12.31
C LEU A 172 -4.00 14.66 -11.20
N ALA A 173 -3.92 14.14 -9.98
CA ALA A 173 -3.28 14.77 -8.85
C ALA A 173 -1.74 14.85 -8.97
N GLY A 174 -1.12 14.05 -9.82
CA GLY A 174 0.34 14.07 -10.04
C GLY A 174 0.86 15.45 -10.43
N ARG A 175 0.19 16.14 -11.38
CA ARG A 175 0.58 17.49 -11.80
C ARG A 175 0.53 18.53 -10.66
N PRO A 176 -0.56 18.66 -9.88
CA PRO A 176 -0.58 19.48 -8.67
C PRO A 176 0.52 19.16 -7.67
N ILE A 177 0.82 17.87 -7.44
CA ILE A 177 1.87 17.44 -6.52
C ILE A 177 3.23 17.96 -6.96
N ASP A 178 3.55 17.85 -8.26
CA ASP A 178 4.82 18.31 -8.80
C ASP A 178 4.94 19.85 -8.76
N ARG A 179 3.84 20.58 -9.00
CA ARG A 179 3.83 22.05 -9.00
C ARG A 179 3.83 22.68 -7.62
N LEU A 180 3.02 22.17 -6.70
CA LEU A 180 2.84 22.75 -5.36
C LEU A 180 3.88 22.22 -4.36
N GLY A 181 4.49 21.06 -4.68
CA GLY A 181 5.43 20.37 -3.82
C GLY A 181 4.77 19.30 -2.96
N LYS A 182 5.43 18.15 -2.87
CA LYS A 182 4.95 16.93 -2.19
C LYS A 182 4.54 17.17 -0.73
N LEU A 183 5.36 17.92 0.03
CA LEU A 183 5.07 18.20 1.44
C LEU A 183 3.85 19.12 1.63
N ARG A 184 3.66 20.07 0.73
CA ARG A 184 2.49 20.98 0.78
C ARG A 184 1.19 20.25 0.43
N CYS A 185 1.25 19.24 -0.45
CA CYS A 185 0.10 18.44 -0.83
C CYS A 185 -0.25 17.35 0.21
N LEU A 186 0.69 16.95 1.09
CA LEU A 186 0.50 15.86 2.04
C LEU A 186 -0.64 16.11 3.03
N ILE A 187 -0.72 17.32 3.61
CA ILE A 187 -1.77 17.66 4.59
C ILE A 187 -3.15 17.75 3.93
N PRO A 188 -3.35 18.48 2.81
CA PRO A 188 -4.62 18.45 2.08
C PRO A 188 -5.07 17.05 1.68
N ALA A 189 -4.15 16.21 1.18
CA ALA A 189 -4.45 14.82 0.87
C ALA A 189 -4.87 14.02 2.11
N GLY A 190 -4.21 14.26 3.25
CA GLY A 190 -4.59 13.69 4.55
C GLY A 190 -6.02 14.07 4.97
N ILE A 191 -6.41 15.34 4.77
CA ILE A 191 -7.77 15.82 5.06
C ILE A 191 -8.79 15.12 4.14
N VAL A 192 -8.50 14.98 2.84
CA VAL A 192 -9.37 14.30 1.88
C VAL A 192 -9.52 12.82 2.25
N GLY A 193 -8.41 12.12 2.56
CA GLY A 193 -8.45 10.72 2.99
C GLY A 193 -9.23 10.55 4.30
N PHE A 194 -9.02 11.42 5.28
CA PHE A 194 -9.78 11.45 6.52
C PHE A 194 -11.28 11.63 6.27
N ALA A 195 -11.65 12.63 5.46
CA ALA A 195 -13.05 12.87 5.08
C ALA A 195 -13.67 11.63 4.39
N GLY A 196 -12.92 10.97 3.50
CA GLY A 196 -13.35 9.74 2.85
C GLY A 196 -13.63 8.61 3.85
N LEU A 197 -12.77 8.43 4.86
CA LEU A 197 -12.97 7.45 5.94
C LEU A 197 -14.21 7.78 6.79
N VAL A 198 -14.41 9.05 7.13
CA VAL A 198 -15.61 9.50 7.86
C VAL A 198 -16.87 9.31 7.01
N LEU A 199 -16.84 9.59 5.71
CA LEU A 199 -17.96 9.35 4.80
C LEU A 199 -18.28 7.86 4.71
N MET A 200 -17.28 6.96 4.69
CA MET A 200 -17.49 5.51 4.72
C MET A 200 -18.22 5.05 5.98
N TYR A 201 -17.96 5.68 7.13
CA TYR A 201 -18.70 5.39 8.36
C TYR A 201 -20.21 5.63 8.23
N PHE A 202 -20.62 6.70 7.52
CA PHE A 202 -22.03 7.03 7.29
C PHE A 202 -22.64 6.33 6.07
N ALA A 203 -21.83 5.75 5.20
CA ALA A 203 -22.29 5.13 3.96
C ALA A 203 -23.11 3.85 4.23
N ARG A 204 -24.35 3.84 3.73
CA ARG A 204 -25.26 2.68 3.85
C ARG A 204 -25.81 2.23 2.50
N SER A 205 -25.87 3.10 1.52
CA SER A 205 -26.32 2.77 0.16
C SER A 205 -25.13 2.49 -0.76
N GLN A 206 -25.29 1.64 -1.74
CA GLN A 206 -24.27 1.25 -2.70
C GLN A 206 -23.61 2.46 -3.38
N TRP A 207 -24.41 3.44 -3.82
CA TRP A 207 -23.91 4.65 -4.47
C TRP A 207 -23.12 5.55 -3.52
N PHE A 208 -23.54 5.63 -2.27
CA PHE A 208 -22.80 6.41 -1.28
C PHE A 208 -21.48 5.72 -0.90
N VAL A 209 -21.47 4.38 -0.79
CA VAL A 209 -20.23 3.60 -0.58
C VAL A 209 -19.26 3.79 -1.75
N LEU A 210 -19.77 3.81 -3.00
CA LEU A 210 -18.98 4.11 -4.18
C LEU A 210 -18.33 5.49 -4.07
N ALA A 211 -19.11 6.53 -3.81
CA ALA A 211 -18.63 7.91 -3.71
C ALA A 211 -17.62 8.08 -2.55
N ALA A 212 -17.95 7.59 -1.36
CA ALA A 212 -17.10 7.64 -0.18
C ALA A 212 -15.80 6.85 -0.38
N GLY A 213 -15.88 5.68 -1.02
CA GLY A 213 -14.74 4.85 -1.36
C GLY A 213 -13.79 5.54 -2.34
N ILE A 214 -14.31 6.25 -3.34
CA ILE A 214 -13.52 7.06 -4.29
C ILE A 214 -12.74 8.15 -3.55
N VAL A 215 -13.40 8.88 -2.64
CA VAL A 215 -12.73 9.94 -1.85
C VAL A 215 -11.67 9.36 -0.93
N MET A 216 -11.99 8.24 -0.25
CA MET A 216 -11.11 7.55 0.66
C MET A 216 -9.85 7.01 -0.04
N LEU A 217 -10.03 6.21 -1.10
CA LEU A 217 -8.91 5.61 -1.83
C LEU A 217 -8.15 6.66 -2.66
N GLY A 218 -8.84 7.59 -3.31
CA GLY A 218 -8.21 8.68 -4.06
C GLY A 218 -7.32 9.55 -3.17
N GLY A 219 -7.81 9.97 -2.00
CA GLY A 219 -7.03 10.68 -0.99
C GLY A 219 -5.82 9.85 -0.51
N GLY A 220 -6.03 8.56 -0.24
CA GLY A 220 -4.98 7.64 0.17
C GLY A 220 -3.87 7.46 -0.87
N MET A 221 -4.23 7.35 -2.14
CA MET A 221 -3.25 7.25 -3.24
C MET A 221 -2.40 8.52 -3.36
N VAL A 222 -3.00 9.70 -3.16
CA VAL A 222 -2.26 10.97 -3.17
C VAL A 222 -1.32 11.07 -1.96
N ILE A 223 -1.75 10.64 -0.76
CA ILE A 223 -0.88 10.55 0.44
C ILE A 223 0.31 9.64 0.14
N SER A 224 0.05 8.45 -0.40
CA SER A 224 1.09 7.47 -0.76
C SER A 224 2.08 8.05 -1.76
N ALA A 225 1.60 8.70 -2.83
CA ALA A 225 2.44 9.35 -3.84
C ALA A 225 3.33 10.45 -3.23
N CYS A 226 2.76 11.31 -2.37
CA CYS A 226 3.52 12.35 -1.68
C CYS A 226 4.60 11.74 -0.77
N CYS A 227 4.25 10.75 0.07
CA CYS A 227 5.20 10.11 0.99
C CYS A 227 6.32 9.40 0.25
N ASN A 228 6.00 8.59 -0.76
CA ASN A 228 7.01 7.89 -1.58
C ASN A 228 7.93 8.86 -2.31
N GLY A 229 7.37 9.93 -2.87
CA GLY A 229 8.16 10.99 -3.49
C GLY A 229 9.11 11.68 -2.51
N LEU A 230 8.66 12.02 -1.29
CA LEU A 230 9.50 12.61 -0.24
C LEU A 230 10.61 11.64 0.21
N ILE A 231 10.29 10.34 0.38
CA ILE A 231 11.28 9.31 0.74
C ILE A 231 12.39 9.26 -0.31
N ARG A 232 12.05 9.30 -1.61
CA ARG A 232 13.06 9.29 -2.67
C ARG A 232 13.89 10.57 -2.70
N ASP A 233 13.26 11.72 -2.50
CA ASP A 233 13.95 13.01 -2.50
C ASP A 233 14.95 13.13 -1.33
N TYR A 234 14.65 12.51 -0.18
CA TYR A 234 15.51 12.55 1.01
C TYR A 234 16.43 11.34 1.15
N THR A 235 16.31 10.34 0.29
CA THR A 235 17.23 9.20 0.29
C THR A 235 18.58 9.62 -0.30
N PRO A 236 19.68 9.44 0.44
CA PRO A 236 21.02 9.80 -0.05
C PRO A 236 21.38 9.04 -1.34
N ALA A 237 21.95 9.75 -2.32
CA ALA A 237 22.38 9.17 -3.58
C ALA A 237 23.31 7.97 -3.38
N GLY A 238 23.12 6.91 -4.14
CA GLY A 238 23.94 5.69 -4.07
C GLY A 238 23.69 4.80 -2.83
N LYS A 239 22.72 5.17 -1.95
CA LYS A 239 22.39 4.40 -0.75
C LYS A 239 20.95 3.89 -0.72
N ALA A 240 20.24 3.99 -1.83
CA ALA A 240 18.82 3.59 -1.91
C ALA A 240 18.59 2.16 -1.41
N GLY A 241 19.43 1.20 -1.82
CA GLY A 241 19.33 -0.20 -1.37
C GLY A 241 19.50 -0.39 0.13
N LEU A 242 20.38 0.42 0.79
CA LEU A 242 20.63 0.33 2.23
C LEU A 242 19.43 0.78 3.09
N PHE A 243 18.54 1.60 2.53
CA PHE A 243 17.34 2.08 3.21
C PHE A 243 16.09 1.26 2.91
N GLN A 244 16.14 0.28 1.97
CA GLN A 244 14.97 -0.55 1.65
C GLN A 244 14.49 -1.38 2.85
N GLY A 245 15.41 -1.93 3.62
CA GLY A 245 15.03 -2.71 4.80
C GLY A 245 14.18 -1.90 5.81
N ILE A 246 14.61 -0.68 6.16
CA ILE A 246 13.85 0.17 7.06
C ILE A 246 12.55 0.67 6.44
N ARG A 247 12.53 0.90 5.11
CA ARG A 247 11.30 1.25 4.39
C ARG A 247 10.25 0.16 4.50
N ILE A 248 10.62 -1.11 4.31
CA ILE A 248 9.71 -2.26 4.44
C ILE A 248 9.17 -2.36 5.86
N VAL A 249 9.98 -2.07 6.88
CA VAL A 249 9.50 -2.05 8.27
C VAL A 249 8.39 -1.02 8.47
N PHE A 250 8.55 0.21 7.96
CA PHE A 250 7.53 1.25 8.09
C PHE A 250 6.33 1.05 7.18
N GLN A 251 6.54 0.54 5.97
CA GLN A 251 5.48 0.39 4.97
C GLN A 251 4.67 -0.89 5.13
N VAL A 252 5.30 -1.97 5.60
CA VAL A 252 4.70 -3.31 5.63
C VAL A 252 4.64 -3.86 7.06
N LEU A 253 5.77 -4.07 7.72
CA LEU A 253 5.82 -4.82 8.98
C LEU A 253 4.98 -4.16 10.08
N LEU A 254 5.23 -2.90 10.40
CA LEU A 254 4.49 -2.19 11.44
C LEU A 254 2.99 -2.07 11.11
N PRO A 255 2.59 -1.63 9.89
CA PRO A 255 1.20 -1.56 9.51
C PRO A 255 0.47 -2.90 9.53
N MET A 256 1.05 -3.96 8.98
CA MET A 256 0.41 -5.28 8.92
C MET A 256 0.27 -5.96 10.30
N VAL A 257 1.11 -5.59 11.26
CA VAL A 257 0.95 -6.06 12.63
C VAL A 257 -0.06 -5.19 13.38
N THR A 258 0.11 -3.88 13.39
CA THR A 258 -0.70 -2.97 14.24
C THR A 258 -2.10 -2.73 13.70
N GLY A 259 -2.26 -2.56 12.37
CA GLY A 259 -3.54 -2.23 11.74
C GLY A 259 -4.63 -3.27 12.00
N PRO A 260 -4.42 -4.56 11.66
CA PRO A 260 -5.41 -5.61 11.89
C PRO A 260 -5.75 -5.80 13.37
N TYR A 261 -4.80 -5.61 14.29
CA TYR A 261 -5.08 -5.65 15.74
C TYR A 261 -6.02 -4.54 16.19
N ILE A 262 -5.83 -3.32 15.67
CA ILE A 262 -6.74 -2.18 15.93
C ILE A 262 -8.11 -2.50 15.35
N GLY A 263 -8.19 -2.96 14.10
CA GLY A 263 -9.45 -3.38 13.47
C GLY A 263 -10.17 -4.47 14.24
N ALA A 264 -9.45 -5.54 14.64
CA ALA A 264 -9.99 -6.63 15.45
C ALA A 264 -10.51 -6.17 16.81
N ALA A 265 -9.82 -5.22 17.46
CA ALA A 265 -10.25 -4.67 18.74
C ALA A 265 -11.58 -3.91 18.62
N VAL A 266 -11.77 -3.17 17.50
CA VAL A 266 -13.02 -2.44 17.23
C VAL A 266 -14.17 -3.37 16.89
N ILE A 267 -13.90 -4.48 16.19
CA ILE A 267 -14.93 -5.46 15.79
C ILE A 267 -15.42 -6.27 16.98
N ARG A 268 -14.63 -6.42 18.04
CA ARG A 268 -15.04 -7.19 19.23
C ARG A 268 -16.31 -6.61 19.88
N GLY A 269 -17.32 -7.44 20.05
CA GLY A 269 -18.55 -7.07 20.75
C GLY A 269 -19.66 -6.51 19.86
N THR A 270 -19.54 -6.55 18.53
CA THR A 270 -20.58 -6.08 17.60
C THR A 270 -21.87 -6.92 17.61
N GLY A 271 -21.85 -8.12 18.21
CA GLY A 271 -23.04 -8.99 18.34
C GLY A 271 -23.44 -9.74 17.07
N MET A 272 -22.99 -9.30 15.90
CA MET A 272 -23.23 -9.98 14.62
C MET A 272 -22.10 -10.95 14.32
N THR A 273 -22.43 -12.21 14.02
CA THR A 273 -21.46 -13.25 13.71
C THR A 273 -21.76 -13.89 12.36
N TYR A 274 -20.73 -14.43 11.72
CA TYR A 274 -20.81 -15.27 10.53
C TYR A 274 -19.90 -16.47 10.68
N GLU A 275 -20.28 -17.57 10.05
CA GLU A 275 -19.46 -18.76 10.00
C GLU A 275 -18.57 -18.75 8.76
N ASP A 276 -17.29 -19.03 8.97
CA ASP A 276 -16.31 -19.13 7.90
C ASP A 276 -15.34 -20.29 8.19
N LEU A 277 -15.32 -21.28 7.31
CA LEU A 277 -14.52 -22.50 7.44
C LEU A 277 -14.66 -23.21 8.79
N GLY A 278 -15.89 -23.28 9.32
CA GLY A 278 -16.19 -23.93 10.61
C GLY A 278 -15.79 -23.11 11.84
N THR A 279 -15.41 -21.84 11.66
CA THR A 279 -15.13 -20.92 12.76
C THR A 279 -16.14 -19.77 12.76
N VAL A 280 -16.65 -19.42 13.94
CA VAL A 280 -17.54 -18.28 14.12
C VAL A 280 -16.69 -17.01 14.25
N LYS A 281 -16.90 -16.08 13.34
CA LYS A 281 -16.21 -14.78 13.30
C LYS A 281 -17.21 -13.65 13.49
N GLN A 282 -16.77 -12.52 14.01
CA GLN A 282 -17.60 -11.32 14.14
C GLN A 282 -17.62 -10.52 12.85
N VAL A 283 -18.79 -9.99 12.49
CA VAL A 283 -18.97 -9.14 11.31
C VAL A 283 -18.38 -7.76 11.60
N PRO A 284 -17.48 -7.25 10.73
CA PRO A 284 -16.97 -5.89 10.85
C PRO A 284 -18.07 -4.87 10.65
N THR A 285 -18.09 -3.84 11.49
CA THR A 285 -19.02 -2.73 11.43
C THR A 285 -18.34 -1.45 10.93
N ALA A 286 -19.10 -0.38 10.73
CA ALA A 286 -18.60 0.87 10.18
C ALA A 286 -17.52 1.55 11.06
N GLU A 287 -17.45 1.23 12.34
CA GLU A 287 -16.51 1.79 13.32
C GLU A 287 -15.05 1.55 12.93
N ILE A 288 -14.75 0.53 12.11
CA ILE A 288 -13.40 0.30 11.57
C ILE A 288 -12.87 1.50 10.79
N PHE A 289 -13.75 2.23 10.10
CA PHE A 289 -13.37 3.42 9.35
C PHE A 289 -13.08 4.62 10.27
N LEU A 290 -13.80 4.75 11.39
CA LEU A 290 -13.48 5.77 12.39
C LEU A 290 -12.15 5.48 13.10
N ALA A 291 -11.86 4.22 13.40
CA ALA A 291 -10.57 3.82 13.96
C ALA A 291 -9.43 4.10 12.96
N ALA A 292 -9.64 3.82 11.69
CA ALA A 292 -8.69 4.15 10.62
C ALA A 292 -8.51 5.66 10.48
N ALA A 293 -9.60 6.44 10.57
CA ALA A 293 -9.54 7.91 10.55
C ALA A 293 -8.75 8.46 11.74
N ALA A 294 -8.98 7.94 12.94
CA ALA A 294 -8.23 8.32 14.14
C ALA A 294 -6.73 8.01 13.99
N ALA A 295 -6.38 6.84 13.43
CA ALA A 295 -4.99 6.50 13.11
C ALA A 295 -4.40 7.48 12.08
N LEU A 296 -5.16 7.87 11.05
CA LEU A 296 -4.70 8.79 10.02
C LEU A 296 -4.42 10.20 10.56
N VAL A 297 -5.10 10.65 11.61
CA VAL A 297 -4.82 11.96 12.27
C VAL A 297 -3.36 12.04 12.72
N LEU A 298 -2.75 10.93 13.14
CA LEU A 298 -1.35 10.89 13.52
C LEU A 298 -0.39 11.31 12.39
N LEU A 299 -0.84 11.30 11.12
CA LEU A 299 -0.07 11.81 9.98
C LEU A 299 0.32 13.29 10.14
N ALA A 300 -0.49 14.06 10.85
CA ALA A 300 -0.21 15.47 11.11
C ALA A 300 1.12 15.68 11.86
N ILE A 301 1.52 14.74 12.72
CA ILE A 301 2.75 14.84 13.52
C ILE A 301 4.00 14.83 12.63
N PRO A 302 4.29 13.77 11.86
CA PRO A 302 5.47 13.76 11.00
C PRO A 302 5.40 14.83 9.89
N ALA A 303 4.22 15.17 9.38
CA ALA A 303 4.05 16.22 8.39
C ALA A 303 4.42 17.62 8.95
N ALA A 304 3.99 17.95 10.17
CA ALA A 304 4.33 19.20 10.84
C ALA A 304 5.85 19.29 11.17
N LEU A 305 6.44 18.18 11.61
CA LEU A 305 7.87 18.11 11.91
C LEU A 305 8.72 18.25 10.63
N LEU A 306 8.27 17.64 9.50
CA LEU A 306 8.90 17.81 8.20
C LEU A 306 8.88 19.29 7.77
N LYS A 307 7.71 19.94 7.87
CA LYS A 307 7.56 21.35 7.50
C LYS A 307 8.48 22.26 8.33
N ARG A 308 8.60 22.03 9.64
CA ARG A 308 9.53 22.78 10.51
C ARG A 308 11.00 22.61 10.07
N LYS A 309 11.39 21.37 9.69
CA LYS A 309 12.75 21.09 9.24
C LYS A 309 13.06 21.61 7.83
N GLU A 310 12.06 21.86 6.99
CA GLU A 310 12.24 22.56 5.71
C GLU A 310 12.40 24.07 5.92
N ALA A 311 11.61 24.65 6.83
CA ALA A 311 11.67 26.08 7.13
C ALA A 311 12.97 26.53 7.85
N ALA A 312 13.69 25.57 8.48
CA ALA A 312 14.96 25.82 9.16
C ALA A 312 16.20 25.74 8.26
N LYS A 313 16.02 25.65 6.95
CA LYS A 313 17.06 25.70 5.91
C LYS A 313 17.06 27.02 5.18
#